data_9a9a335d7bcc33ba06d9d4d6cf63f2dd
#
_entry.id   9a9a335d7bcc33ba06d9d4d6cf63f2dd
#
_cell.length_a   1.000
_cell.length_b   1.000
_cell.length_c   1.000
_cell.angle_alpha   90.00
_cell.angle_beta   90.00
_cell.angle_gamma   90.00
#
_symmetry.space_group_name_H-M   'P 1'
#
loop_
_entity.id
_entity.type
_entity.pdbx_description
1 polymer ?
#
loop_
_entity_poly.entity_id
_entity_poly.type
_entity_poly.pdbx_seq_one_letter_code
_entity_poly.pdbx_strand_id
1 'polypeptide(L)'
;MRIFGGLALAGLLGACSSGLVPPEAGTRPAPTRPAPDRPVPVAERPHPGTTLPETPSNLPARQPSAATPLPAMPAPPAAAGASMAATAGLVAGPAIETLPITPDNAARALAAFKLSCPGLQRRTDASGLTRGSDWGDACAAAASWSGDATGFFARWFETVQVGNGAAFATGYYEPEIAGVRARRSGYDVPVYGLPDNLIEVDLGQFSDALKGKRIRGRVHGRQFVPYYDRTQIEQGALEGHAPVVAWAADPIEMFFLQVQGSGRLKGPDGQVVRIGYAGQNGRDYTGIGKLMKDRGLLGPGQTSMQGIVAWLRAHPEEGRAIMRENKSFVFFKELSGAGPLGAMGYPVAGWTSVAADPKFIPLGAPLFLSMDRTDATGLWVAQDTGGAIKGPNRVDTFWGAGEEARAIAGGMSARGVAWLLLPKGTLARLNAAQPATAQPPIPQP
;
A
#
# COMPACT_ATOMS: atom_id res chain seq x y z
N MET A 1 7.42 -4.44 63.39
CA MET A 1 7.59 -2.96 63.49
C MET A 1 8.07 -2.44 62.12
N ARG A 2 7.14 -1.70 61.43
CA ARG A 2 7.36 -0.78 60.27
C ARG A 2 8.13 -1.36 59.07
N ILE A 3 7.51 -1.78 57.91
CA ILE A 3 6.76 -1.09 56.85
C ILE A 3 7.48 0.14 56.29
N PHE A 4 7.84 0.01 54.98
CA PHE A 4 7.84 0.97 53.88
C PHE A 4 8.30 0.17 52.66
N GLY A 5 7.61 -0.04 51.55
CA GLY A 5 6.70 0.85 50.80
C GLY A 5 7.52 1.54 49.71
N GLY A 6 7.72 0.87 48.58
CA GLY A 6 8.40 1.43 47.40
C GLY A 6 7.56 1.14 46.15
N LEU A 7 6.79 2.15 45.70
CA LEU A 7 6.08 2.17 44.43
C LEU A 7 7.07 2.13 43.28
N ALA A 8 7.04 1.11 42.44
CA ALA A 8 7.70 1.10 41.15
C ALA A 8 6.73 1.59 40.09
N LEU A 9 7.00 2.76 39.55
CA LEU A 9 6.30 3.38 38.44
C LEU A 9 6.77 2.70 37.14
N ALA A 10 5.95 1.79 36.60
CA ALA A 10 6.21 1.17 35.32
C ALA A 10 5.82 2.14 34.19
N GLY A 11 6.82 2.77 33.60
CA GLY A 11 6.67 3.56 32.38
C GLY A 11 6.41 2.66 31.18
N LEU A 12 5.20 2.73 30.63
CA LEU A 12 4.84 2.14 29.34
C LEU A 12 5.53 2.90 28.21
N LEU A 13 6.65 2.38 27.75
CA LEU A 13 7.23 2.74 26.44
C LEU A 13 6.56 1.87 25.39
N GLY A 14 5.51 2.41 24.76
CA GLY A 14 4.90 1.87 23.57
C GLY A 14 5.89 1.92 22.40
N ALA A 15 6.53 0.80 22.11
CA ALA A 15 7.31 0.63 20.88
C ALA A 15 6.33 0.47 19.71
N CYS A 16 6.15 1.53 18.92
CA CYS A 16 5.53 1.43 17.60
C CYS A 16 6.47 0.67 16.66
N SER A 17 6.34 -0.66 16.61
CA SER A 17 6.91 -1.46 15.54
C SER A 17 5.98 -1.37 14.33
N SER A 18 6.18 -0.37 13.47
CA SER A 18 5.57 -0.29 12.15
C SER A 18 6.26 -1.29 11.21
N GLY A 19 5.84 -2.55 11.26
CA GLY A 19 6.22 -3.54 10.27
C GLY A 19 5.47 -3.26 8.96
N LEU A 20 6.16 -2.71 7.97
CA LEU A 20 5.72 -2.71 6.58
C LEU A 20 5.85 -4.14 6.04
N VAL A 21 4.84 -4.96 6.26
CA VAL A 21 4.69 -6.27 5.63
C VAL A 21 3.41 -6.21 4.81
N PRO A 22 3.45 -6.37 3.48
CA PRO A 22 2.24 -6.53 2.68
C PRO A 22 1.47 -7.77 3.13
N PRO A 23 0.13 -7.76 3.17
CA PRO A 23 -0.64 -8.94 3.51
C PRO A 23 -0.41 -10.04 2.48
N GLU A 24 -0.20 -11.26 2.95
CA GLU A 24 -0.03 -12.44 2.11
C GLU A 24 -1.27 -12.71 1.26
N ALA A 25 -1.05 -12.91 -0.04
CA ALA A 25 -2.06 -13.46 -0.92
C ALA A 25 -2.37 -14.91 -0.49
N GLY A 26 -3.60 -15.16 -0.07
CA GLY A 26 -4.06 -16.49 0.36
C GLY A 26 -3.76 -17.56 -0.68
N THR A 27 -3.13 -18.64 -0.25
CA THR A 27 -2.84 -19.83 -1.06
C THR A 27 -4.14 -20.52 -1.46
N ARG A 28 -4.42 -20.59 -2.76
CA ARG A 28 -5.40 -21.52 -3.34
C ARG A 28 -4.86 -22.94 -3.30
N PRO A 29 -5.68 -23.95 -3.00
CA PRO A 29 -5.27 -25.35 -3.17
C PRO A 29 -5.00 -25.65 -4.66
N ALA A 30 -3.95 -26.40 -4.93
CA ALA A 30 -3.55 -26.78 -6.26
C ALA A 30 -4.59 -27.72 -6.89
N PRO A 31 -4.97 -27.51 -8.17
CA PRO A 31 -5.75 -28.50 -8.90
C PRO A 31 -4.87 -29.68 -9.34
N THR A 32 -5.37 -30.89 -9.17
CA THR A 32 -4.81 -32.15 -9.65
C THR A 32 -4.61 -32.13 -11.17
N ARG A 33 -3.42 -32.53 -11.59
CA ARG A 33 -2.93 -32.53 -12.95
C ARG A 33 -3.52 -33.72 -13.75
N PRO A 34 -4.13 -33.50 -14.95
CA PRO A 34 -4.27 -34.55 -15.95
C PRO A 34 -3.00 -34.68 -16.80
N ALA A 35 -2.79 -35.87 -17.32
CA ALA A 35 -1.61 -36.28 -18.11
C ALA A 35 -1.51 -35.55 -19.47
N PRO A 36 -0.35 -35.53 -20.12
CA PRO A 36 -0.06 -34.65 -21.25
C PRO A 36 -0.61 -35.19 -22.57
N ASP A 37 -1.36 -34.34 -23.29
CA ASP A 37 -1.68 -34.54 -24.69
C ASP A 37 -0.71 -33.75 -25.60
N ARG A 38 -0.48 -34.34 -26.78
CA ARG A 38 0.52 -33.96 -27.80
C ARG A 38 0.33 -32.53 -28.34
N PRO A 39 1.40 -31.86 -28.77
CA PRO A 39 1.31 -30.50 -29.33
C PRO A 39 0.80 -30.50 -30.76
N VAL A 40 -0.21 -29.65 -30.99
CA VAL A 40 -0.66 -29.23 -32.33
C VAL A 40 0.01 -27.87 -32.62
N PRO A 41 0.60 -27.63 -33.78
CA PRO A 41 1.21 -26.34 -34.09
C PRO A 41 0.14 -25.28 -34.31
N VAL A 42 0.14 -24.23 -33.51
CA VAL A 42 -0.67 -23.03 -33.67
C VAL A 42 0.16 -21.99 -34.39
N ALA A 43 -0.34 -21.55 -35.56
CA ALA A 43 0.24 -20.46 -36.32
C ALA A 43 0.25 -19.16 -35.51
N GLU A 44 1.40 -18.52 -35.45
CA GLU A 44 1.59 -17.18 -34.90
C GLU A 44 0.78 -16.15 -35.70
N ARG A 45 -0.16 -15.48 -35.02
CA ARG A 45 -0.70 -14.20 -35.49
C ARG A 45 0.04 -13.08 -34.73
N PRO A 46 0.57 -12.08 -35.40
CA PRO A 46 1.17 -10.94 -34.73
C PRO A 46 0.07 -10.12 -34.06
N HIS A 47 0.16 -9.94 -32.74
CA HIS A 47 -0.66 -8.96 -32.02
C HIS A 47 -0.09 -7.56 -32.28
N PRO A 48 -0.92 -6.58 -32.67
CA PRO A 48 -0.48 -5.20 -32.72
C PRO A 48 -0.17 -4.73 -31.30
N GLY A 49 1.09 -4.39 -31.04
CA GLY A 49 1.53 -3.78 -29.81
C GLY A 49 0.89 -2.41 -29.66
N THR A 50 -0.02 -2.27 -28.71
CA THR A 50 -0.46 -0.97 -28.21
C THR A 50 0.65 -0.43 -27.33
N THR A 51 1.61 0.26 -27.91
CA THR A 51 2.53 1.12 -27.18
C THR A 51 1.72 2.30 -26.65
N LEU A 52 1.57 2.35 -25.31
CA LEU A 52 1.15 3.58 -24.67
C LEU A 52 2.19 4.66 -24.98
N PRO A 53 1.78 5.90 -25.36
CA PRO A 53 2.73 6.94 -25.67
C PRO A 53 3.61 7.22 -24.45
N GLU A 54 4.92 7.04 -24.61
CA GLU A 54 5.92 7.49 -23.63
C GLU A 54 5.85 9.01 -23.55
N THR A 55 5.47 9.53 -22.40
CA THR A 55 5.54 10.97 -22.14
C THR A 55 7.02 11.37 -22.08
N PRO A 56 7.45 12.39 -22.84
CA PRO A 56 8.86 12.82 -22.84
C PRO A 56 9.29 13.25 -21.44
N SER A 57 10.43 12.77 -20.98
CA SER A 57 11.00 12.98 -19.65
C SER A 57 11.61 14.37 -19.40
N ASN A 58 11.12 15.43 -20.06
CA ASN A 58 11.63 16.80 -19.93
C ASN A 58 10.56 17.82 -19.54
N LEU A 59 9.49 17.43 -18.89
CA LEU A 59 8.59 18.39 -18.28
C LEU A 59 9.17 18.87 -16.95
N PRO A 60 9.24 20.19 -16.68
CA PRO A 60 9.65 20.69 -15.38
C PRO A 60 8.75 20.10 -14.31
N ALA A 61 9.36 19.63 -13.20
CA ALA A 61 8.64 19.08 -12.06
C ALA A 61 7.47 20.01 -11.71
N ARG A 62 6.24 19.52 -11.87
CA ARG A 62 5.04 20.28 -11.55
C ARG A 62 5.11 20.70 -10.10
N GLN A 63 5.27 22.00 -9.85
CA GLN A 63 5.12 22.53 -8.49
C GLN A 63 3.67 22.29 -8.07
N PRO A 64 3.44 21.66 -6.91
CA PRO A 64 2.09 21.46 -6.42
C PRO A 64 1.41 22.83 -6.22
N SER A 65 0.27 23.04 -6.86
CA SER A 65 -0.50 24.24 -6.62
C SER A 65 -1.30 24.10 -5.34
N ALA A 66 -1.22 25.11 -4.48
CA ALA A 66 -2.07 25.20 -3.30
C ALA A 66 -3.55 25.24 -3.70
N ALA A 67 -4.39 24.62 -2.90
CA ALA A 67 -5.84 24.61 -3.04
C ALA A 67 -6.50 24.86 -1.68
N THR A 68 -7.74 25.31 -1.71
CA THR A 68 -8.55 25.43 -0.50
C THR A 68 -9.49 24.23 -0.42
N PRO A 69 -9.37 23.38 0.61
CA PRO A 69 -10.29 22.27 0.79
C PRO A 69 -11.73 22.75 0.96
N LEU A 70 -12.68 21.97 0.46
CA LEU A 70 -14.09 22.15 0.80
C LEU A 70 -14.29 21.95 2.31
N PRO A 71 -15.27 22.63 2.92
CA PRO A 71 -15.56 22.44 4.34
C PRO A 71 -16.09 21.02 4.61
N ALA A 72 -15.68 20.44 5.74
CA ALA A 72 -16.28 19.20 6.23
C ALA A 72 -17.76 19.43 6.58
N MET A 73 -18.57 18.40 6.46
CA MET A 73 -19.95 18.41 6.93
C MET A 73 -19.97 18.46 8.46
N PRO A 74 -20.89 19.23 9.06
CA PRO A 74 -21.08 19.21 10.50
C PRO A 74 -21.37 17.78 10.97
N ALA A 75 -20.56 17.29 11.89
CA ALA A 75 -20.70 15.95 12.43
C ALA A 75 -20.71 16.00 13.96
N PRO A 76 -21.45 15.10 14.63
CA PRO A 76 -21.32 14.92 16.05
C PRO A 76 -19.88 14.51 16.40
N PRO A 77 -19.42 14.78 17.64
CA PRO A 77 -18.11 14.31 18.09
C PRO A 77 -17.96 12.82 17.81
N ALA A 78 -16.84 12.42 17.24
CA ALA A 78 -16.55 11.00 17.01
C ALA A 78 -16.58 10.26 18.34
N ALA A 79 -17.20 9.08 18.35
CA ALA A 79 -17.17 8.23 19.54
C ALA A 79 -15.71 7.92 19.91
N ALA A 80 -15.34 8.19 21.14
CA ALA A 80 -13.98 7.92 21.61
C ALA A 80 -13.66 6.42 21.45
N GLY A 81 -12.55 6.10 20.74
CA GLY A 81 -12.13 4.73 20.55
C GLY A 81 -12.79 3.97 19.41
N ALA A 82 -13.41 4.68 18.45
CA ALA A 82 -13.94 4.03 17.25
C ALA A 82 -12.86 3.19 16.53
N SER A 83 -13.11 1.89 16.42
CA SER A 83 -12.18 0.92 15.82
C SER A 83 -12.48 0.60 14.36
N MET A 84 -13.60 1.10 13.82
CA MET A 84 -14.05 0.94 12.43
C MET A 84 -14.99 2.07 12.02
N ALA A 85 -15.19 2.25 10.71
CA ALA A 85 -16.00 3.33 10.17
C ALA A 85 -17.45 3.33 10.67
N ALA A 86 -18.10 2.16 10.75
CA ALA A 86 -19.48 2.03 11.22
C ALA A 86 -19.70 2.57 12.64
N THR A 87 -18.64 2.67 13.47
CA THR A 87 -18.70 3.20 14.84
C THR A 87 -18.09 4.60 14.99
N ALA A 88 -17.53 5.17 13.92
CA ALA A 88 -16.86 6.48 13.96
C ALA A 88 -17.81 7.68 13.80
N GLY A 89 -19.09 7.43 13.57
CA GLY A 89 -20.07 8.44 13.18
C GLY A 89 -20.08 8.66 11.66
N LEU A 90 -21.27 8.62 11.09
CA LEU A 90 -21.47 8.74 9.64
C LEU A 90 -22.45 9.88 9.36
N VAL A 91 -22.10 10.75 8.42
CA VAL A 91 -22.98 11.82 7.93
C VAL A 91 -22.98 11.85 6.42
N ALA A 92 -24.09 12.30 5.82
CA ALA A 92 -24.15 12.53 4.39
C ALA A 92 -23.14 13.60 3.99
N GLY A 93 -22.39 13.33 2.93
CA GLY A 93 -21.50 14.32 2.32
C GLY A 93 -22.26 15.23 1.31
N PRO A 94 -21.51 16.09 0.58
CA PRO A 94 -22.08 16.93 -0.48
C PRO A 94 -22.54 16.07 -1.67
N ALA A 95 -23.48 16.59 -2.47
CA ALA A 95 -23.88 15.93 -3.71
C ALA A 95 -22.67 15.79 -4.66
N ILE A 96 -22.54 14.64 -5.34
CA ILE A 96 -21.38 14.35 -6.20
C ILE A 96 -21.24 15.39 -7.33
N GLU A 97 -22.37 15.85 -7.83
CA GLU A 97 -22.43 16.88 -8.88
C GLU A 97 -21.84 18.23 -8.47
N THR A 98 -21.71 18.48 -7.17
CA THR A 98 -21.11 19.71 -6.63
C THR A 98 -19.61 19.59 -6.39
N LEU A 99 -19.06 18.40 -6.52
CA LEU A 99 -17.62 18.16 -6.33
C LEU A 99 -16.83 18.56 -7.58
N PRO A 100 -15.65 19.15 -7.44
CA PRO A 100 -14.81 19.53 -8.57
C PRO A 100 -14.11 18.32 -9.21
N ILE A 101 -14.90 17.43 -9.79
CA ILE A 101 -14.42 16.21 -10.46
C ILE A 101 -14.21 16.53 -11.93
N THR A 102 -12.97 16.35 -12.42
CA THR A 102 -12.69 16.49 -13.86
C THR A 102 -13.05 15.20 -14.62
N PRO A 103 -13.44 15.29 -15.89
CA PRO A 103 -13.76 14.12 -16.70
C PRO A 103 -12.65 13.07 -16.73
N ASP A 104 -11.39 13.50 -16.86
CA ASP A 104 -10.22 12.62 -16.87
C ASP A 104 -10.02 11.90 -15.53
N ASN A 105 -10.22 12.60 -14.41
CA ASN A 105 -10.13 11.99 -13.08
C ASN A 105 -11.25 10.97 -12.88
N ALA A 106 -12.49 11.31 -13.27
CA ALA A 106 -13.62 10.40 -13.21
C ALA A 106 -13.39 9.14 -14.08
N ALA A 107 -12.87 9.31 -15.29
CA ALA A 107 -12.60 8.18 -16.20
C ALA A 107 -11.57 7.22 -15.62
N ARG A 108 -10.47 7.74 -15.05
CA ARG A 108 -9.46 6.91 -14.36
C ARG A 108 -10.05 6.20 -13.13
N ALA A 109 -10.80 6.91 -12.31
CA ALA A 109 -11.45 6.33 -11.14
C ALA A 109 -12.45 5.24 -11.52
N LEU A 110 -13.23 5.42 -12.59
CA LEU A 110 -14.17 4.41 -13.10
C LEU A 110 -13.42 3.16 -13.60
N ALA A 111 -12.29 3.32 -14.30
CA ALA A 111 -11.48 2.19 -14.73
C ALA A 111 -10.93 1.39 -13.54
N ALA A 112 -10.42 2.06 -12.50
CA ALA A 112 -9.94 1.43 -11.28
C ALA A 112 -11.08 0.77 -10.47
N PHE A 113 -12.25 1.39 -10.41
CA PHE A 113 -13.45 0.81 -9.79
C PHE A 113 -13.89 -0.47 -10.51
N LYS A 114 -13.93 -0.49 -11.84
CA LYS A 114 -14.23 -1.70 -12.63
C LYS A 114 -13.31 -2.87 -12.23
N LEU A 115 -12.01 -2.64 -12.11
CA LEU A 115 -11.04 -3.65 -11.67
C LEU A 115 -11.32 -4.13 -10.24
N SER A 116 -11.82 -3.26 -9.38
CA SER A 116 -12.10 -3.57 -7.97
C SER A 116 -13.38 -4.36 -7.75
N CYS A 117 -14.34 -4.30 -8.69
CA CYS A 117 -15.66 -4.90 -8.57
C CYS A 117 -15.68 -6.37 -8.14
N PRO A 118 -14.90 -7.29 -8.76
CA PRO A 118 -14.90 -8.67 -8.32
C PRO A 118 -14.43 -8.86 -6.88
N GLY A 119 -13.54 -7.97 -6.40
CA GLY A 119 -13.06 -7.95 -5.02
C GLY A 119 -14.11 -7.42 -4.05
N LEU A 120 -14.76 -6.30 -4.38
CA LEU A 120 -15.82 -5.69 -3.59
C LEU A 120 -16.99 -6.65 -3.34
N GLN A 121 -17.42 -7.39 -4.36
CA GLN A 121 -18.54 -8.31 -4.26
C GLN A 121 -18.25 -9.57 -3.42
N ARG A 122 -16.99 -10.00 -3.35
CA ARG A 122 -16.61 -11.25 -2.66
C ARG A 122 -16.02 -11.06 -1.27
N ARG A 123 -15.48 -9.87 -0.97
CA ARG A 123 -14.79 -9.63 0.30
C ARG A 123 -15.77 -9.30 1.43
N THR A 124 -15.42 -9.71 2.63
CA THR A 124 -16.03 -9.16 3.84
C THR A 124 -15.45 -7.78 4.07
N ASP A 125 -16.31 -6.78 4.20
CA ASP A 125 -15.90 -5.41 4.47
C ASP A 125 -15.61 -5.22 5.96
N ALA A 126 -14.33 -4.99 6.28
CA ALA A 126 -13.87 -4.77 7.64
C ALA A 126 -14.29 -3.40 8.22
N SER A 127 -14.74 -2.47 7.39
CA SER A 127 -15.24 -1.15 7.83
C SER A 127 -16.64 -1.21 8.43
N GLY A 128 -17.39 -2.29 8.15
CA GLY A 128 -18.78 -2.48 8.56
C GLY A 128 -19.79 -1.62 7.81
N LEU A 129 -19.38 -0.93 6.72
CA LEU A 129 -20.24 -0.03 5.96
C LEU A 129 -21.07 -0.77 4.92
N THR A 130 -20.48 -1.77 4.25
CA THR A 130 -21.06 -2.39 3.07
C THR A 130 -21.08 -3.92 3.15
N ARG A 131 -21.91 -4.52 2.33
CA ARG A 131 -21.93 -5.95 2.03
C ARG A 131 -21.55 -6.12 0.57
N GLY A 132 -21.04 -7.28 0.17
CA GLY A 132 -20.70 -7.55 -1.21
C GLY A 132 -21.87 -7.33 -2.19
N SER A 133 -23.10 -7.65 -1.74
CA SER A 133 -24.34 -7.42 -2.53
C SER A 133 -24.64 -5.94 -2.78
N ASP A 134 -24.24 -5.03 -1.91
CA ASP A 134 -24.52 -3.60 -2.06
C ASP A 134 -23.81 -3.02 -3.30
N TRP A 135 -22.73 -3.64 -3.75
CA TRP A 135 -21.95 -3.24 -4.93
C TRP A 135 -22.45 -3.81 -6.26
N GLY A 136 -23.42 -4.76 -6.21
CA GLY A 136 -23.85 -5.54 -7.37
C GLY A 136 -24.26 -4.68 -8.55
N ASP A 137 -25.23 -3.78 -8.34
CA ASP A 137 -25.80 -2.97 -9.40
C ASP A 137 -24.80 -1.96 -9.97
N ALA A 138 -24.05 -1.27 -9.11
CA ALA A 138 -23.02 -0.35 -9.54
C ALA A 138 -21.91 -1.05 -10.34
N CYS A 139 -21.49 -2.24 -9.94
CA CYS A 139 -20.50 -3.05 -10.65
C CYS A 139 -21.02 -3.57 -11.99
N ALA A 140 -22.27 -4.03 -12.04
CA ALA A 140 -22.91 -4.48 -13.29
C ALA A 140 -23.04 -3.31 -14.28
N ALA A 141 -23.48 -2.15 -13.80
CA ALA A 141 -23.56 -0.95 -14.63
C ALA A 141 -22.16 -0.49 -15.10
N ALA A 142 -21.15 -0.51 -14.23
CA ALA A 142 -19.80 -0.12 -14.59
C ALA A 142 -19.24 -0.94 -15.76
N ALA A 143 -19.51 -2.26 -15.80
CA ALA A 143 -19.00 -3.15 -16.84
C ALA A 143 -19.38 -2.68 -18.27
N SER A 144 -20.60 -2.19 -18.45
CA SER A 144 -21.16 -1.75 -19.74
C SER A 144 -21.29 -0.23 -19.89
N TRP A 145 -20.82 0.56 -18.91
CA TRP A 145 -21.00 2.00 -18.95
C TRP A 145 -20.24 2.66 -20.11
N SER A 146 -20.96 3.35 -20.96
CA SER A 146 -20.45 4.08 -22.12
C SER A 146 -20.67 5.61 -22.04
N GLY A 147 -21.37 6.08 -21.00
CA GLY A 147 -21.61 7.49 -20.78
C GLY A 147 -20.46 8.22 -20.09
N ASP A 148 -20.69 9.48 -19.75
CA ASP A 148 -19.75 10.26 -18.94
C ASP A 148 -19.47 9.61 -17.58
N ALA A 149 -18.19 9.52 -17.23
CA ALA A 149 -17.79 8.85 -16.00
C ALA A 149 -18.21 9.62 -14.72
N THR A 150 -18.33 10.95 -14.79
CA THR A 150 -18.86 11.75 -13.66
C THR A 150 -20.33 11.42 -13.41
N GLY A 151 -21.11 11.32 -14.48
CA GLY A 151 -22.51 10.89 -14.41
C GLY A 151 -22.68 9.46 -13.88
N PHE A 152 -21.70 8.57 -14.10
CA PHE A 152 -21.69 7.25 -13.48
C PHE A 152 -21.66 7.35 -11.95
N PHE A 153 -20.72 8.09 -11.40
CA PHE A 153 -20.59 8.24 -9.94
C PHE A 153 -21.83 8.94 -9.35
N ALA A 154 -22.30 10.01 -9.97
CA ALA A 154 -23.50 10.73 -9.54
C ALA A 154 -24.77 9.82 -9.53
N ARG A 155 -24.89 8.90 -10.47
CA ARG A 155 -26.04 7.99 -10.56
C ARG A 155 -26.03 6.90 -9.49
N TRP A 156 -24.86 6.27 -9.25
CA TRP A 156 -24.80 5.02 -8.50
C TRP A 156 -24.33 5.20 -7.04
N PHE A 157 -23.75 6.36 -6.69
CA PHE A 157 -23.15 6.57 -5.39
C PHE A 157 -23.75 7.74 -4.63
N GLU A 158 -23.61 7.68 -3.33
CA GLU A 158 -23.78 8.78 -2.41
C GLU A 158 -22.47 9.03 -1.67
N THR A 159 -22.21 10.25 -1.26
CA THR A 159 -21.03 10.61 -0.47
C THR A 159 -21.32 10.45 1.01
N VAL A 160 -20.39 9.84 1.73
CA VAL A 160 -20.48 9.63 3.18
C VAL A 160 -19.21 10.12 3.85
N GLN A 161 -19.35 11.00 4.82
CA GLN A 161 -18.26 11.44 5.67
C GLN A 161 -18.14 10.53 6.88
N VAL A 162 -16.91 10.08 7.18
CA VAL A 162 -16.59 9.29 8.37
C VAL A 162 -15.99 10.19 9.43
N GLY A 163 -16.60 10.22 10.61
CA GLY A 163 -16.19 11.08 11.70
C GLY A 163 -16.29 12.58 11.34
N ASN A 164 -15.28 13.34 11.72
CA ASN A 164 -15.20 14.78 11.40
C ASN A 164 -14.77 15.09 9.97
N GLY A 165 -14.53 14.05 9.13
CA GLY A 165 -14.09 14.21 7.75
C GLY A 165 -12.63 14.62 7.55
N ALA A 166 -11.93 15.04 8.59
CA ALA A 166 -10.56 15.53 8.47
C ALA A 166 -9.65 14.45 7.88
N ALA A 167 -9.03 14.77 6.76
CA ALA A 167 -8.21 13.85 5.99
C ALA A 167 -6.73 14.24 5.99
N PHE A 168 -5.88 13.21 5.93
CA PHE A 168 -4.45 13.39 5.74
C PHE A 168 -3.95 12.40 4.66
N ALA A 169 -3.33 12.96 3.62
CA ALA A 169 -2.75 12.20 2.51
C ALA A 169 -1.24 12.34 2.48
N THR A 170 -0.56 11.21 2.31
CA THR A 170 0.84 11.11 1.89
C THR A 170 0.90 10.48 0.50
N GLY A 171 2.09 10.25 -0.04
CA GLY A 171 2.25 9.66 -1.36
C GLY A 171 3.23 8.51 -1.38
N TYR A 172 2.98 7.54 -2.26
CA TYR A 172 3.90 6.47 -2.59
C TYR A 172 3.98 6.28 -4.11
N TYR A 173 5.01 5.60 -4.55
CA TYR A 173 5.29 5.36 -5.96
C TYR A 173 5.94 4.00 -6.15
N GLU A 174 5.97 3.49 -7.38
CA GLU A 174 6.75 2.31 -7.74
C GLU A 174 8.18 2.75 -8.06
N PRO A 175 9.20 2.37 -7.26
CA PRO A 175 10.58 2.73 -7.56
C PRO A 175 11.01 2.19 -8.92
N GLU A 176 11.71 3.00 -9.70
CA GLU A 176 12.42 2.59 -10.90
C GLU A 176 13.90 2.83 -10.69
N ILE A 177 14.70 1.77 -10.77
CA ILE A 177 16.15 1.82 -10.58
C ILE A 177 16.86 1.22 -11.78
N ALA A 178 18.14 1.56 -11.98
CA ALA A 178 18.93 0.95 -13.03
C ALA A 178 19.15 -0.55 -12.76
N GLY A 179 18.78 -1.41 -13.72
CA GLY A 179 18.91 -2.86 -13.57
C GLY A 179 18.70 -3.65 -14.85
N VAL A 180 19.16 -4.89 -14.85
CA VAL A 180 19.18 -5.78 -16.02
C VAL A 180 18.89 -7.23 -15.61
N ARG A 181 18.44 -8.09 -16.55
CA ARG A 181 18.19 -9.49 -16.27
C ARG A 181 19.46 -10.31 -16.07
N ALA A 182 20.46 -10.09 -16.90
CA ALA A 182 21.72 -10.82 -16.87
C ALA A 182 22.84 -9.94 -16.30
N ARG A 183 23.69 -10.50 -15.47
CA ARG A 183 24.84 -9.80 -14.90
C ARG A 183 25.75 -9.26 -15.99
N ARG A 184 26.14 -8.01 -15.84
CA ARG A 184 27.15 -7.35 -16.68
C ARG A 184 27.84 -6.24 -15.89
N SER A 185 28.97 -5.72 -16.38
CA SER A 185 29.74 -4.67 -15.74
C SER A 185 28.85 -3.46 -15.36
N GLY A 186 28.95 -3.01 -14.11
CA GLY A 186 28.14 -1.92 -13.56
C GLY A 186 26.75 -2.36 -13.06
N TYR A 187 26.41 -3.65 -13.14
CA TYR A 187 25.17 -4.24 -12.67
C TYR A 187 25.51 -5.50 -11.84
N ASP A 188 26.08 -5.26 -10.66
CA ASP A 188 26.69 -6.29 -9.83
C ASP A 188 25.89 -6.61 -8.54
N VAL A 189 24.81 -5.88 -8.29
CA VAL A 189 23.96 -6.06 -7.10
C VAL A 189 22.87 -7.10 -7.42
N PRO A 190 22.93 -8.31 -6.85
CA PRO A 190 21.97 -9.35 -7.15
C PRO A 190 20.60 -9.06 -6.55
N VAL A 191 19.56 -9.24 -7.33
CA VAL A 191 18.15 -9.24 -6.90
C VAL A 191 17.74 -10.69 -6.68
N TYR A 192 17.69 -11.09 -5.43
CA TYR A 192 17.42 -12.49 -5.10
C TYR A 192 15.93 -12.82 -5.14
N GLY A 193 15.61 -13.99 -5.73
CA GLY A 193 14.33 -14.68 -5.56
C GLY A 193 14.24 -15.40 -4.22
N LEU A 194 13.08 -16.05 -3.99
CA LEU A 194 12.84 -16.78 -2.74
C LEU A 194 13.83 -17.95 -2.61
N PRO A 195 14.59 -18.03 -1.51
CA PRO A 195 15.51 -19.14 -1.30
C PRO A 195 14.78 -20.49 -1.08
N ASP A 196 15.35 -21.57 -1.57
CA ASP A 196 14.80 -22.91 -1.44
C ASP A 196 14.87 -23.49 -0.01
N ASN A 197 15.79 -22.98 0.79
CA ASN A 197 16.02 -23.39 2.18
C ASN A 197 15.39 -22.44 3.22
N LEU A 198 14.60 -21.45 2.79
CA LEU A 198 13.83 -20.59 3.68
C LEU A 198 12.53 -21.30 4.09
N ILE A 199 12.37 -21.56 5.37
CA ILE A 199 11.21 -22.25 5.94
C ILE A 199 10.40 -21.25 6.75
N GLU A 200 9.10 -21.17 6.49
CA GLU A 200 8.14 -20.49 7.34
C GLU A 200 7.41 -21.50 8.22
N VAL A 201 7.37 -21.24 9.51
CA VAL A 201 6.70 -22.07 10.50
C VAL A 201 5.54 -21.31 11.09
N ASP A 202 4.33 -21.85 10.96
CA ASP A 202 3.14 -21.38 11.68
C ASP A 202 3.15 -21.98 13.08
N LEU A 203 3.41 -21.15 14.08
CA LEU A 203 3.50 -21.59 15.46
C LEU A 203 2.14 -22.02 16.06
N GLY A 204 1.03 -21.60 15.42
CA GLY A 204 -0.31 -22.06 15.80
C GLY A 204 -0.54 -23.56 15.61
N GLN A 205 0.27 -24.20 14.74
CA GLN A 205 0.25 -25.66 14.57
C GLN A 205 0.86 -26.41 15.76
N PHE A 206 1.64 -25.74 16.60
CA PHE A 206 2.31 -26.33 17.76
C PHE A 206 1.59 -26.02 19.08
N SER A 207 0.89 -24.87 19.14
CA SER A 207 0.18 -24.43 20.36
C SER A 207 -0.89 -23.41 20.01
N ASP A 208 -2.08 -23.58 20.59
CA ASP A 208 -3.19 -22.62 20.46
C ASP A 208 -2.83 -21.22 20.96
N ALA A 209 -1.95 -21.11 21.97
CA ALA A 209 -1.47 -19.84 22.50
C ALA A 209 -0.61 -19.06 21.50
N LEU A 210 -0.15 -19.72 20.44
CA LEU A 210 0.71 -19.13 19.39
C LEU A 210 -0.03 -18.93 18.05
N LYS A 211 -1.35 -19.11 18.03
CA LYS A 211 -2.16 -18.86 16.82
C LYS A 211 -1.90 -17.49 16.22
N GLY A 212 -1.71 -17.47 14.90
CA GLY A 212 -1.41 -16.26 14.14
C GLY A 212 0.03 -15.76 14.24
N LYS A 213 0.91 -16.45 14.98
CA LYS A 213 2.35 -16.15 15.02
C LYS A 213 3.09 -17.04 14.05
N ARG A 214 3.93 -16.43 13.20
CA ARG A 214 4.79 -17.11 12.25
C ARG A 214 6.24 -16.69 12.43
N ILE A 215 7.16 -17.62 12.23
CA ILE A 215 8.60 -17.37 12.24
C ILE A 215 9.21 -17.90 10.94
N ARG A 216 10.33 -17.30 10.54
CA ARG A 216 11.10 -17.72 9.36
C ARG A 216 12.52 -18.08 9.76
N GLY A 217 13.03 -19.15 9.18
CA GLY A 217 14.34 -19.66 9.50
C GLY A 217 14.80 -20.70 8.47
N ARG A 218 15.83 -21.42 8.85
CA ARG A 218 16.40 -22.54 8.08
C ARG A 218 16.81 -23.67 9.01
N VAL A 219 16.92 -24.86 8.48
CA VAL A 219 17.51 -25.99 9.21
C VAL A 219 19.04 -25.90 9.13
N HIS A 220 19.69 -26.01 10.28
CA HIS A 220 21.12 -26.14 10.40
C HIS A 220 21.46 -27.34 11.30
N GLY A 221 21.95 -28.40 10.71
CA GLY A 221 22.10 -29.66 11.40
C GLY A 221 20.75 -30.19 11.88
N ARG A 222 20.56 -30.28 13.20
CA ARG A 222 19.31 -30.73 13.84
C ARG A 222 18.48 -29.57 14.45
N GLN A 223 18.83 -28.33 14.13
CA GLN A 223 18.20 -27.17 14.72
C GLN A 223 17.50 -26.32 13.67
N PHE A 224 16.35 -25.76 14.04
CA PHE A 224 15.73 -24.68 13.29
C PHE A 224 16.30 -23.37 13.84
N VAL A 225 17.00 -22.61 13.00
CA VAL A 225 17.68 -21.38 13.36
C VAL A 225 17.14 -20.21 12.55
N PRO A 226 17.25 -18.96 13.04
CA PRO A 226 16.85 -17.79 12.27
C PRO A 226 17.53 -17.75 10.92
N TYR A 227 16.82 -17.27 9.90
CA TYR A 227 17.42 -17.16 8.56
C TYR A 227 18.56 -16.15 8.52
N TYR A 228 19.36 -16.17 7.47
CA TYR A 228 20.47 -15.26 7.28
C TYR A 228 19.99 -13.78 7.35
N ASP A 229 20.75 -12.94 8.04
CA ASP A 229 20.53 -11.51 8.05
C ASP A 229 21.12 -10.82 6.81
N ARG A 230 20.86 -9.53 6.64
CA ARG A 230 21.36 -8.74 5.52
C ARG A 230 22.87 -8.86 5.35
N THR A 231 23.64 -8.75 6.43
CA THR A 231 25.10 -8.82 6.36
C THR A 231 25.57 -10.16 5.81
N GLN A 232 25.01 -11.26 6.30
CA GLN A 232 25.35 -12.60 5.84
C GLN A 232 24.95 -12.81 4.37
N ILE A 233 23.78 -12.29 3.98
CA ILE A 233 23.29 -12.36 2.60
C ILE A 233 24.21 -11.60 1.65
N GLU A 234 24.61 -10.38 2.00
CA GLU A 234 25.55 -9.58 1.21
C GLU A 234 26.96 -10.20 1.15
N GLN A 235 27.30 -11.05 2.10
CA GLN A 235 28.54 -11.84 2.12
C GLN A 235 28.46 -13.19 1.38
N GLY A 236 27.33 -13.44 0.67
CA GLY A 236 27.18 -14.62 -0.19
C GLY A 236 26.46 -15.81 0.44
N ALA A 237 25.81 -15.66 1.60
CA ALA A 237 25.12 -16.78 2.26
C ALA A 237 23.96 -17.40 1.45
N LEU A 238 23.56 -16.79 0.34
CA LEU A 238 22.51 -17.30 -0.56
C LEU A 238 23.07 -18.02 -1.78
N GLU A 239 24.38 -18.13 -1.93
CA GLU A 239 24.99 -18.85 -3.05
C GLU A 239 24.51 -20.30 -3.07
N GLY A 240 23.97 -20.73 -4.22
CA GLY A 240 23.39 -22.07 -4.38
C GLY A 240 21.98 -22.26 -3.77
N HIS A 241 21.45 -21.27 -3.04
CA HIS A 241 20.15 -21.38 -2.35
C HIS A 241 19.06 -20.45 -2.90
N ALA A 242 19.43 -19.37 -3.57
CA ALA A 242 18.45 -18.43 -4.12
C ALA A 242 18.71 -18.15 -5.59
N PRO A 243 17.68 -18.17 -6.45
CA PRO A 243 17.83 -17.70 -7.81
C PRO A 243 18.09 -16.19 -7.83
N VAL A 244 18.93 -15.72 -8.74
CA VAL A 244 19.05 -14.29 -9.04
C VAL A 244 18.10 -13.97 -10.17
N VAL A 245 17.07 -13.17 -9.90
CA VAL A 245 16.01 -12.83 -10.87
C VAL A 245 16.40 -11.64 -11.74
N ALA A 246 17.30 -10.79 -11.25
CA ALA A 246 17.81 -9.63 -11.96
C ALA A 246 19.07 -9.09 -11.25
N TRP A 247 19.67 -8.05 -11.83
CA TRP A 247 20.87 -7.38 -11.30
C TRP A 247 20.65 -5.87 -11.30
N ALA A 248 20.82 -5.22 -10.15
CA ALA A 248 20.75 -3.77 -10.03
C ALA A 248 22.15 -3.15 -10.13
N ALA A 249 22.20 -1.85 -10.49
CA ALA A 249 23.44 -1.11 -10.58
C ALA A 249 23.89 -0.51 -9.24
N ASP A 250 22.94 -0.05 -8.43
CA ASP A 250 23.22 0.72 -7.20
C ASP A 250 22.66 -0.01 -5.96
N PRO A 251 23.53 -0.39 -4.99
CA PRO A 251 23.09 -1.07 -3.77
C PRO A 251 22.21 -0.20 -2.87
N ILE A 252 22.36 1.12 -2.89
CA ILE A 252 21.55 2.04 -2.09
C ILE A 252 20.13 2.08 -2.66
N GLU A 253 19.99 2.22 -3.98
CA GLU A 253 18.67 2.19 -4.63
C GLU A 253 18.00 0.84 -4.45
N MET A 254 18.74 -0.26 -4.56
CA MET A 254 18.22 -1.61 -4.30
C MET A 254 17.78 -1.78 -2.85
N PHE A 255 18.49 -1.23 -1.87
CA PHE A 255 18.09 -1.24 -0.47
C PHE A 255 16.73 -0.56 -0.27
N PHE A 256 16.53 0.62 -0.85
CA PHE A 256 15.25 1.33 -0.74
C PHE A 256 14.12 0.64 -1.51
N LEU A 257 14.42 0.00 -2.64
CA LEU A 257 13.45 -0.81 -3.36
C LEU A 257 13.00 -2.02 -2.53
N GLN A 258 13.91 -2.65 -1.77
CA GLN A 258 13.55 -3.69 -0.80
C GLN A 258 12.60 -3.18 0.29
N VAL A 259 12.80 -1.95 0.77
CA VAL A 259 11.89 -1.32 1.76
C VAL A 259 10.50 -1.10 1.18
N GLN A 260 10.39 -0.78 -0.10
CA GLN A 260 9.11 -0.61 -0.81
C GLN A 260 8.43 -1.95 -1.16
N GLY A 261 9.20 -3.03 -1.30
CA GLY A 261 8.70 -4.38 -1.57
C GLY A 261 8.35 -4.67 -3.03
N SER A 262 8.34 -3.69 -3.91
CA SER A 262 8.17 -3.84 -5.36
C SER A 262 8.88 -2.71 -6.10
N GLY A 263 9.12 -2.89 -7.40
CA GLY A 263 9.73 -1.86 -8.23
C GLY A 263 10.03 -2.33 -9.66
N ARG A 264 10.64 -1.43 -10.41
CA ARG A 264 11.04 -1.62 -11.79
C ARG A 264 12.56 -1.52 -11.90
N LEU A 265 13.13 -2.46 -12.64
CA LEU A 265 14.54 -2.45 -13.02
C LEU A 265 14.60 -2.07 -14.50
N LYS A 266 15.16 -0.90 -14.82
CA LYS A 266 15.25 -0.38 -16.19
C LYS A 266 16.66 -0.51 -16.71
N GLY A 267 16.80 -1.26 -17.80
CA GLY A 267 18.06 -1.40 -18.53
C GLY A 267 18.39 -0.16 -19.37
N PRO A 268 19.65 0.02 -19.78
CA PRO A 268 20.06 1.10 -20.68
C PRO A 268 19.49 0.97 -22.10
N ASP A 269 18.97 -0.19 -22.43
CA ASP A 269 18.22 -0.49 -23.66
C ASP A 269 16.72 -0.14 -23.53
N GLY A 270 16.30 0.42 -22.41
CA GLY A 270 14.91 0.75 -22.09
C GLY A 270 14.07 -0.45 -21.65
N GLN A 271 14.60 -1.69 -21.66
CA GLN A 271 13.86 -2.84 -21.16
C GLN A 271 13.59 -2.72 -19.67
N VAL A 272 12.38 -3.06 -19.27
CA VAL A 272 11.93 -3.01 -17.88
C VAL A 272 11.62 -4.41 -17.36
N VAL A 273 12.26 -4.77 -16.25
CA VAL A 273 11.93 -5.94 -15.45
C VAL A 273 11.17 -5.48 -14.22
N ARG A 274 9.93 -5.91 -14.06
CA ARG A 274 9.13 -5.59 -12.88
C ARG A 274 9.28 -6.68 -11.86
N ILE A 275 9.54 -6.27 -10.63
CA ILE A 275 9.71 -7.19 -9.50
C ILE A 275 8.75 -6.84 -8.36
N GLY A 276 8.27 -7.85 -7.69
CA GLY A 276 7.41 -7.71 -6.53
C GLY A 276 7.80 -8.69 -5.42
N TYR A 277 7.28 -8.43 -4.24
CA TYR A 277 7.52 -9.21 -3.05
C TYR A 277 7.24 -10.71 -3.27
N ALA A 278 8.21 -11.55 -2.94
CA ALA A 278 8.08 -13.00 -2.89
C ALA A 278 8.16 -13.55 -1.47
N GLY A 279 8.89 -12.85 -0.59
CA GLY A 279 9.08 -13.23 0.79
C GLY A 279 10.14 -12.37 1.47
N GLN A 280 10.39 -12.62 2.73
CA GLN A 280 11.44 -11.96 3.51
C GLN A 280 12.11 -12.94 4.47
N ASN A 281 13.29 -12.59 4.97
CA ASN A 281 14.13 -13.47 5.81
C ASN A 281 13.64 -13.65 7.27
N GLY A 282 12.56 -13.03 7.70
CA GLY A 282 12.03 -13.13 9.06
C GLY A 282 12.81 -12.36 10.13
N ARG A 283 13.77 -11.52 9.74
CA ARG A 283 14.50 -10.65 10.67
C ARG A 283 13.77 -9.33 10.87
N ASP A 284 14.02 -8.72 12.03
CA ASP A 284 13.44 -7.44 12.39
C ASP A 284 13.83 -6.34 11.42
N TYR A 285 12.88 -5.47 11.13
CA TYR A 285 13.08 -4.28 10.32
C TYR A 285 13.58 -3.12 11.20
N THR A 286 14.69 -2.51 10.80
CA THR A 286 15.21 -1.27 11.39
C THR A 286 15.11 -0.14 10.37
N GLY A 287 14.33 0.90 10.68
CA GLY A 287 14.24 2.11 9.85
C GLY A 287 15.51 2.94 9.96
N ILE A 288 16.38 2.87 8.95
CA ILE A 288 17.69 3.55 8.98
C ILE A 288 17.57 5.07 9.09
N GLY A 289 16.52 5.70 8.54
CA GLY A 289 16.31 7.14 8.66
C GLY A 289 16.14 7.60 10.11
N LYS A 290 15.36 6.83 10.92
CA LYS A 290 15.26 7.08 12.35
C LYS A 290 16.58 6.86 13.05
N LEU A 291 17.26 5.76 12.77
CA LEU A 291 18.55 5.41 13.34
C LEU A 291 19.60 6.52 13.09
N MET A 292 19.70 7.00 11.86
CA MET A 292 20.63 8.07 11.48
C MET A 292 20.30 9.38 12.19
N LYS A 293 19.01 9.72 12.31
CA LYS A 293 18.56 10.88 13.08
C LYS A 293 18.93 10.77 14.55
N ASP A 294 18.65 9.63 15.18
CA ASP A 294 18.93 9.39 16.60
C ASP A 294 20.44 9.44 16.90
N ARG A 295 21.29 9.12 15.93
CA ARG A 295 22.76 9.21 16.00
C ARG A 295 23.33 10.57 15.61
N GLY A 296 22.47 11.52 15.23
CA GLY A 296 22.92 12.86 14.83
C GLY A 296 23.69 12.91 13.50
N LEU A 297 23.54 11.88 12.65
CA LEU A 297 24.21 11.81 11.35
C LEU A 297 23.55 12.68 10.26
N LEU A 298 22.29 13.08 10.48
CA LEU A 298 21.52 13.90 9.54
C LEU A 298 21.32 15.29 10.11
N GLY A 299 21.75 16.30 9.36
CA GLY A 299 21.53 17.70 9.68
C GLY A 299 20.08 18.16 9.47
N PRO A 300 19.76 19.41 9.83
CA PRO A 300 18.44 20.00 9.56
C PRO A 300 18.09 19.90 8.06
N GLY A 301 16.88 19.46 7.76
CA GLY A 301 16.42 19.28 6.37
C GLY A 301 16.91 18.01 5.65
N GLN A 302 17.81 17.23 6.23
CA GLN A 302 18.35 16.00 5.63
C GLN A 302 17.58 14.73 6.00
N THR A 303 16.49 14.82 6.75
CA THR A 303 15.69 13.65 7.16
C THR A 303 14.75 13.14 6.07
N SER A 304 14.74 13.77 4.90
CA SER A 304 14.04 13.28 3.72
C SER A 304 14.76 12.07 3.10
N MET A 305 14.07 11.28 2.26
CA MET A 305 14.66 10.18 1.51
C MET A 305 15.90 10.66 0.71
N GLN A 306 15.80 11.80 0.05
CA GLN A 306 16.89 12.39 -0.74
C GLN A 306 18.10 12.72 0.13
N GLY A 307 17.88 13.31 1.31
CA GLY A 307 18.96 13.62 2.26
C GLY A 307 19.65 12.37 2.78
N ILE A 308 18.88 11.32 3.09
CA ILE A 308 19.43 10.02 3.51
C ILE A 308 20.28 9.40 2.39
N VAL A 309 19.75 9.35 1.16
CA VAL A 309 20.49 8.81 -0.01
C VAL A 309 21.78 9.62 -0.26
N ALA A 310 21.71 10.95 -0.20
CA ALA A 310 22.88 11.81 -0.38
C ALA A 310 23.95 11.53 0.67
N TRP A 311 23.56 11.37 1.93
CA TRP A 311 24.48 11.02 3.01
C TRP A 311 25.12 9.65 2.81
N LEU A 312 24.33 8.61 2.47
CA LEU A 312 24.83 7.26 2.22
C LEU A 312 25.86 7.23 1.06
N ARG A 313 25.63 8.02 0.01
CA ARG A 313 26.55 8.15 -1.12
C ARG A 313 27.84 8.89 -0.75
N ALA A 314 27.75 9.89 0.11
CA ALA A 314 28.91 10.63 0.60
C ALA A 314 29.78 9.81 1.58
N HIS A 315 29.21 8.79 2.23
CA HIS A 315 29.86 7.98 3.25
C HIS A 315 29.71 6.48 2.93
N PRO A 316 30.34 5.93 1.88
CA PRO A 316 30.04 4.60 1.35
C PRO A 316 30.26 3.46 2.36
N GLU A 317 31.31 3.50 3.17
CA GLU A 317 31.58 2.45 4.16
C GLU A 317 30.63 2.52 5.37
N GLU A 318 30.48 3.72 5.92
CA GLU A 318 29.55 3.96 7.04
C GLU A 318 28.10 3.74 6.59
N GLY A 319 27.77 4.17 5.36
CA GLY A 319 26.46 3.97 4.75
C GLY A 319 26.13 2.49 4.61
N ARG A 320 27.10 1.68 4.19
CA ARG A 320 26.94 0.22 4.14
C ARG A 320 26.70 -0.36 5.52
N ALA A 321 27.46 0.07 6.52
CA ALA A 321 27.28 -0.37 7.91
C ALA A 321 25.88 0.01 8.44
N ILE A 322 25.41 1.23 8.17
CA ILE A 322 24.07 1.70 8.55
C ILE A 322 22.97 0.86 7.86
N MET A 323 23.08 0.60 6.56
CA MET A 323 22.10 -0.23 5.86
C MET A 323 22.03 -1.67 6.42
N ARG A 324 23.16 -2.24 6.86
CA ARG A 324 23.25 -3.56 7.48
C ARG A 324 22.59 -3.66 8.85
N GLU A 325 22.40 -2.55 9.55
CA GLU A 325 21.62 -2.53 10.80
C GLU A 325 20.14 -2.86 10.58
N ASN A 326 19.62 -2.64 9.37
CA ASN A 326 18.36 -3.25 8.95
C ASN A 326 18.60 -4.71 8.56
N LYS A 327 18.43 -5.63 9.50
CA LYS A 327 18.62 -7.06 9.31
C LYS A 327 17.61 -7.71 8.37
N SER A 328 16.44 -7.05 8.16
CA SER A 328 15.41 -7.52 7.25
C SER A 328 15.91 -7.48 5.79
N PHE A 329 15.59 -8.53 5.04
CA PHE A 329 15.93 -8.66 3.63
C PHE A 329 14.73 -9.22 2.86
N VAL A 330 14.34 -8.54 1.78
CA VAL A 330 13.20 -8.91 0.94
C VAL A 330 13.68 -9.66 -0.30
N PHE A 331 12.99 -10.75 -0.60
CA PHE A 331 13.15 -11.56 -1.81
C PHE A 331 12.08 -11.22 -2.82
N PHE A 332 12.40 -11.30 -4.10
CA PHE A 332 11.55 -10.83 -5.18
C PHE A 332 11.14 -11.96 -6.14
N LYS A 333 10.08 -11.71 -6.87
CA LYS A 333 9.70 -12.46 -8.07
C LYS A 333 9.44 -11.48 -9.20
N GLU A 334 9.66 -11.93 -10.42
CA GLU A 334 9.25 -11.15 -11.57
C GLU A 334 7.72 -11.08 -11.63
N LEU A 335 7.22 -9.89 -11.96
CA LEU A 335 5.79 -9.63 -12.14
C LEU A 335 5.49 -9.53 -13.63
N SER A 336 4.51 -10.30 -14.08
CA SER A 336 3.87 -10.17 -15.38
C SER A 336 2.59 -9.34 -15.22
N GLY A 337 2.32 -8.40 -16.15
CA GLY A 337 1.07 -7.62 -16.14
C GLY A 337 1.28 -6.11 -16.06
N ALA A 338 0.16 -5.36 -16.00
CA ALA A 338 0.10 -3.94 -16.30
C ALA A 338 0.43 -2.99 -15.13
N GLY A 339 0.85 -3.46 -13.96
CA GLY A 339 1.15 -2.54 -12.85
C GLY A 339 1.53 -3.27 -11.55
N PRO A 340 2.03 -2.56 -10.52
CA PRO A 340 2.19 -3.15 -9.20
C PRO A 340 0.84 -3.59 -8.66
N LEU A 341 0.82 -4.72 -7.95
CA LEU A 341 -0.41 -5.25 -7.38
C LEU A 341 -0.63 -4.63 -6.00
N GLY A 342 -1.80 -4.03 -5.82
CA GLY A 342 -2.26 -3.59 -4.51
C GLY A 342 -2.77 -4.74 -3.64
N ALA A 343 -3.19 -4.44 -2.41
CA ALA A 343 -3.70 -5.42 -1.44
C ALA A 343 -4.94 -6.19 -1.92
N MET A 344 -5.63 -5.70 -2.93
CA MET A 344 -6.73 -6.41 -3.57
C MET A 344 -6.29 -7.49 -4.57
N GLY A 345 -4.99 -7.56 -4.91
CA GLY A 345 -4.46 -8.45 -5.94
C GLY A 345 -4.70 -7.95 -7.36
N TYR A 346 -5.13 -6.70 -7.53
CA TYR A 346 -5.29 -6.01 -8.82
C TYR A 346 -4.21 -4.94 -9.01
N PRO A 347 -3.86 -4.62 -10.27
CA PRO A 347 -2.95 -3.52 -10.56
C PRO A 347 -3.46 -2.20 -9.97
N VAL A 348 -2.58 -1.48 -9.28
CA VAL A 348 -2.83 -0.10 -8.86
C VAL A 348 -2.41 0.86 -9.98
N ALA A 349 -3.15 1.93 -10.15
CA ALA A 349 -2.91 2.94 -11.17
C ALA A 349 -2.47 4.26 -10.54
N GLY A 350 -1.42 4.87 -11.09
CA GLY A 350 -0.98 6.20 -10.67
C GLY A 350 -2.09 7.25 -10.82
N TRP A 351 -2.13 8.26 -9.96
CA TRP A 351 -3.12 9.33 -9.96
C TRP A 351 -4.57 8.85 -9.71
N THR A 352 -4.75 7.64 -9.20
CA THR A 352 -6.07 7.01 -9.09
C THR A 352 -6.21 6.12 -7.88
N SER A 353 -5.19 5.30 -7.57
CA SER A 353 -5.26 4.35 -6.47
C SER A 353 -4.72 4.96 -5.18
N VAL A 354 -5.32 4.58 -4.05
CA VAL A 354 -4.80 4.92 -2.73
C VAL A 354 -4.68 3.68 -1.86
N ALA A 355 -3.69 3.69 -0.96
CA ALA A 355 -3.66 2.80 0.18
C ALA A 355 -4.47 3.43 1.34
N ALA A 356 -5.26 2.61 2.02
CA ALA A 356 -6.16 3.03 3.09
C ALA A 356 -6.23 1.97 4.20
N ASP A 357 -6.79 2.35 5.34
CA ASP A 357 -7.13 1.40 6.40
C ASP A 357 -8.47 0.72 6.08
N PRO A 358 -8.49 -0.60 5.83
CA PRO A 358 -9.72 -1.31 5.48
C PRO A 358 -10.78 -1.32 6.59
N LYS A 359 -10.40 -0.98 7.82
CA LYS A 359 -11.35 -0.77 8.91
C LYS A 359 -12.16 0.51 8.78
N PHE A 360 -11.73 1.43 7.95
CA PHE A 360 -12.40 2.73 7.77
C PHE A 360 -12.84 2.99 6.33
N ILE A 361 -12.18 2.41 5.36
CA ILE A 361 -12.49 2.57 3.94
C ILE A 361 -12.60 1.18 3.31
N PRO A 362 -13.77 0.78 2.78
CA PRO A 362 -13.92 -0.50 2.09
C PRO A 362 -12.91 -0.62 0.95
N LEU A 363 -12.11 -1.70 0.93
CA LEU A 363 -11.17 -1.89 -0.17
C LEU A 363 -11.89 -2.10 -1.50
N GLY A 364 -11.55 -1.28 -2.47
CA GLY A 364 -12.18 -1.17 -3.77
C GLY A 364 -13.16 0.00 -3.89
N ALA A 365 -13.58 0.61 -2.78
CA ALA A 365 -14.48 1.75 -2.78
C ALA A 365 -13.83 2.99 -3.37
N PRO A 366 -14.57 3.78 -4.17
CA PRO A 366 -14.16 5.12 -4.52
C PRO A 366 -14.28 6.07 -3.34
N LEU A 367 -13.46 7.11 -3.33
CA LEU A 367 -13.52 8.22 -2.37
C LEU A 367 -13.13 9.52 -3.07
N PHE A 368 -13.66 10.63 -2.61
CA PHE A 368 -13.26 11.96 -3.03
C PHE A 368 -12.41 12.61 -1.94
N LEU A 369 -11.24 13.09 -2.34
CA LEU A 369 -10.35 13.90 -1.50
C LEU A 369 -10.48 15.37 -1.91
N SER A 370 -10.74 16.25 -0.95
CA SER A 370 -10.66 17.70 -1.11
C SER A 370 -9.52 18.21 -0.24
N MET A 371 -8.38 18.46 -0.85
CA MET A 371 -7.12 18.67 -0.15
C MET A 371 -6.59 20.09 -0.37
N ASP A 372 -5.64 20.51 0.48
CA ASP A 372 -4.91 21.79 0.35
C ASP A 372 -3.91 21.81 -0.81
N ARG A 373 -3.93 20.77 -1.65
CA ARG A 373 -3.14 20.63 -2.89
C ARG A 373 -4.03 20.14 -4.03
N THR A 374 -3.88 20.75 -5.19
CA THR A 374 -4.68 20.40 -6.38
C THR A 374 -4.42 19.00 -6.89
N ASP A 375 -3.17 18.54 -6.83
CA ASP A 375 -2.76 17.22 -7.30
C ASP A 375 -3.34 16.05 -6.45
N ALA A 376 -3.58 16.28 -5.16
CA ALA A 376 -4.21 15.32 -4.27
C ALA A 376 -5.75 15.37 -4.29
N THR A 377 -6.34 16.46 -4.84
CA THR A 377 -7.80 16.64 -4.89
C THR A 377 -8.41 15.89 -6.07
N GLY A 378 -9.48 15.13 -5.81
CA GLY A 378 -10.21 14.39 -6.84
C GLY A 378 -10.74 13.04 -6.37
N LEU A 379 -11.23 12.25 -7.33
CA LEU A 379 -11.64 10.86 -7.10
C LEU A 379 -10.44 9.93 -7.05
N TRP A 380 -10.44 9.08 -6.04
CA TRP A 380 -9.47 8.01 -5.83
C TRP A 380 -10.18 6.68 -5.57
N VAL A 381 -9.49 5.57 -5.67
CA VAL A 381 -10.05 4.23 -5.37
C VAL A 381 -9.12 3.52 -4.39
N ALA A 382 -9.68 3.01 -3.29
CA ALA A 382 -8.91 2.33 -2.24
C ALA A 382 -8.55 0.90 -2.65
N GLN A 383 -7.45 0.73 -3.39
CA GLN A 383 -7.02 -0.57 -3.93
C GLN A 383 -5.85 -1.20 -3.17
N ASP A 384 -5.28 -0.47 -2.23
CA ASP A 384 -4.10 -0.90 -1.49
C ASP A 384 -4.22 -0.64 0.01
N THR A 385 -3.27 -1.16 0.79
CA THR A 385 -3.16 -0.96 2.23
C THR A 385 -1.72 -0.68 2.60
N GLY A 386 -1.51 0.05 3.70
CA GLY A 386 -0.18 0.30 4.24
C GLY A 386 -0.11 0.04 5.75
N GLY A 387 1.01 -0.49 6.22
CA GLY A 387 1.23 -0.74 7.66
C GLY A 387 1.09 0.53 8.51
N ALA A 388 1.55 1.67 7.97
CA ALA A 388 1.48 3.00 8.61
C ALA A 388 0.18 3.76 8.28
N ILE A 389 -0.67 3.25 7.39
CA ILE A 389 -1.91 3.91 6.98
C ILE A 389 -3.04 3.39 7.85
N LYS A 390 -3.28 4.09 8.96
CA LYS A 390 -4.23 3.68 10.00
C LYS A 390 -5.19 4.80 10.37
N GLY A 391 -6.44 4.41 10.65
CA GLY A 391 -7.48 5.30 11.10
C GLY A 391 -8.35 5.89 9.99
N PRO A 392 -9.39 6.65 10.36
CA PRO A 392 -10.31 7.26 9.42
C PRO A 392 -9.61 8.32 8.57
N ASN A 393 -10.00 8.39 7.28
CA ASN A 393 -9.58 9.42 6.34
C ASN A 393 -8.04 9.58 6.19
N ARG A 394 -7.26 8.57 6.62
CA ARG A 394 -5.81 8.49 6.39
C ARG A 394 -5.57 7.69 5.12
N VAL A 395 -4.95 8.30 4.14
CA VAL A 395 -4.68 7.66 2.84
C VAL A 395 -3.23 7.89 2.40
N ASP A 396 -2.75 7.02 1.52
CA ASP A 396 -1.48 7.16 0.82
C ASP A 396 -1.75 7.08 -0.68
N THR A 397 -1.51 8.17 -1.40
CA THR A 397 -1.85 8.31 -2.82
C THR A 397 -0.75 7.70 -3.69
N PHE A 398 -1.12 6.86 -4.65
CA PHE A 398 -0.19 6.23 -5.59
C PHE A 398 0.04 7.12 -6.81
N TRP A 399 1.30 7.42 -7.10
CA TRP A 399 1.68 8.36 -8.17
C TRP A 399 2.21 7.68 -9.43
N GLY A 400 2.29 6.34 -9.44
CA GLY A 400 2.85 5.58 -10.56
C GLY A 400 4.32 5.24 -10.35
N ALA A 401 5.11 5.23 -11.44
CA ALA A 401 6.51 4.86 -11.43
C ALA A 401 7.39 5.97 -12.05
N GLY A 402 8.68 5.92 -11.76
CA GLY A 402 9.67 6.83 -12.32
C GLY A 402 9.89 8.11 -11.51
N GLU A 403 10.71 9.02 -12.06
CA GLU A 403 11.24 10.17 -11.31
C GLU A 403 10.16 11.20 -10.97
N GLU A 404 9.19 11.45 -11.87
CA GLU A 404 8.08 12.36 -11.60
C GLU A 404 7.22 11.84 -10.42
N ALA A 405 6.88 10.56 -10.46
CA ALA A 405 6.11 9.91 -9.39
C ALA A 405 6.87 9.97 -8.05
N ARG A 406 8.18 9.74 -8.09
CA ARG A 406 9.07 9.87 -6.93
C ARG A 406 9.08 11.28 -6.35
N ALA A 407 9.20 12.30 -7.21
CA ALA A 407 9.22 13.69 -6.79
C ALA A 407 7.89 14.11 -6.13
N ILE A 408 6.76 13.74 -6.73
CA ILE A 408 5.44 14.04 -6.18
C ILE A 408 5.21 13.28 -4.87
N ALA A 409 5.45 11.97 -4.86
CA ALA A 409 5.25 11.13 -3.66
C ALA A 409 6.13 11.58 -2.49
N GLY A 410 7.40 11.89 -2.76
CA GLY A 410 8.35 12.34 -1.74
C GLY A 410 8.01 13.69 -1.11
N GLY A 411 7.28 14.55 -1.82
CA GLY A 411 6.78 15.83 -1.34
C GLY A 411 5.31 15.82 -0.92
N MET A 412 4.62 14.66 -0.97
CA MET A 412 3.20 14.60 -0.70
C MET A 412 2.92 14.61 0.81
N SER A 413 2.31 15.70 1.25
CA SER A 413 1.77 15.87 2.60
C SER A 413 0.61 16.86 2.47
N ALA A 414 -0.60 16.35 2.37
CA ALA A 414 -1.80 17.15 2.13
C ALA A 414 -2.84 16.94 3.23
N ARG A 415 -3.54 18.01 3.58
CA ARG A 415 -4.60 18.01 4.59
C ARG A 415 -5.89 18.52 3.96
N GLY A 416 -7.02 18.06 4.47
CA GLY A 416 -8.32 18.46 3.93
C GLY A 416 -9.44 17.58 4.44
N VAL A 417 -10.35 17.22 3.55
CA VAL A 417 -11.55 16.42 3.86
C VAL A 417 -11.65 15.24 2.90
N ALA A 418 -12.16 14.12 3.38
CA ALA A 418 -12.47 12.95 2.57
C ALA A 418 -13.95 12.57 2.69
N TRP A 419 -14.54 12.20 1.55
CA TRP A 419 -15.85 11.56 1.48
C TRP A 419 -15.75 10.23 0.75
N LEU A 420 -16.27 9.18 1.39
CA LEU A 420 -16.41 7.88 0.74
C LEU A 420 -17.56 7.94 -0.27
N LEU A 421 -17.42 7.30 -1.41
CA LEU A 421 -18.49 7.06 -2.33
C LEU A 421 -19.03 5.64 -2.10
N LEU A 422 -20.18 5.54 -1.47
CA LEU A 422 -20.86 4.27 -1.19
C LEU A 422 -22.07 4.11 -2.11
N PRO A 423 -22.48 2.88 -2.45
CA PRO A 423 -23.70 2.65 -3.23
C PRO A 423 -24.90 3.36 -2.60
N LYS A 424 -25.74 4.03 -3.41
CA LYS A 424 -26.91 4.77 -2.94
C LYS A 424 -27.80 3.95 -2.01
N GLY A 425 -28.26 4.56 -0.92
CA GLY A 425 -29.08 3.92 0.11
C GLY A 425 -28.27 3.23 1.22
N THR A 426 -26.94 3.18 1.12
CA THR A 426 -26.08 2.61 2.16
C THR A 426 -26.23 3.35 3.48
N LEU A 427 -26.17 4.70 3.47
CA LEU A 427 -26.28 5.49 4.68
C LEU A 427 -27.65 5.35 5.34
N ALA A 428 -28.72 5.37 4.55
CA ALA A 428 -30.07 5.17 5.07
C ALA A 428 -30.22 3.79 5.76
N ARG A 429 -29.67 2.75 5.14
CA ARG A 429 -29.64 1.39 5.73
C ARG A 429 -28.86 1.32 7.03
N LEU A 430 -27.70 1.98 7.08
CA LEU A 430 -26.87 1.99 8.28
C LEU A 430 -27.53 2.74 9.43
N ASN A 431 -28.19 3.88 9.15
CA ASN A 431 -28.92 4.65 10.15
C ASN A 431 -30.14 3.88 10.66
N ALA A 432 -30.86 3.15 9.81
CA ALA A 432 -31.97 2.30 10.23
C ALA A 432 -31.55 1.11 11.11
N ALA A 433 -30.31 0.65 10.97
CA ALA A 433 -29.76 -0.46 11.75
C ALA A 433 -29.22 -0.04 13.12
N GLN A 434 -29.03 1.27 13.36
CA GLN A 434 -28.64 1.77 14.69
C GLN A 434 -29.88 1.78 15.61
N PRO A 435 -29.85 1.13 16.79
CA PRO A 435 -30.93 1.24 17.74
C PRO A 435 -31.10 2.72 18.11
N ALA A 436 -32.35 3.21 18.09
CA ALA A 436 -32.67 4.56 18.54
C ALA A 436 -32.04 4.79 19.91
N THR A 437 -31.07 5.69 20.00
CA THR A 437 -30.53 6.13 21.28
C THR A 437 -31.70 6.69 22.08
N ALA A 438 -32.07 5.97 23.18
CA ALA A 438 -33.11 6.41 24.08
C ALA A 438 -32.78 7.85 24.51
N GLN A 439 -33.61 8.80 24.09
CA GLN A 439 -33.57 10.14 24.65
C GLN A 439 -33.69 10.04 26.17
N PRO A 440 -32.83 10.67 26.95
CA PRO A 440 -33.02 10.72 28.38
C PRO A 440 -34.40 11.33 28.65
N PRO A 441 -35.15 10.79 29.62
CA PRO A 441 -36.47 11.31 29.96
C PRO A 441 -36.35 12.81 30.30
N ILE A 442 -37.19 13.61 29.65
CA ILE A 442 -37.33 15.06 29.97
C ILE A 442 -37.78 15.13 31.43
N PRO A 443 -37.07 15.84 32.32
CA PRO A 443 -37.55 16.05 33.67
C PRO A 443 -38.91 16.77 33.59
N GLN A 444 -39.94 16.14 34.09
CA GLN A 444 -41.23 16.81 34.24
C GLN A 444 -41.12 17.84 35.39
N PRO A 445 -41.78 19.00 35.25
CA PRO A 445 -41.69 20.11 36.20
C PRO A 445 -42.26 19.79 37.57
#